data_9cf12fe6067abc84d2be64fd612ea0c7
#
_entry.id   9cf12fe6067abc84d2be64fd612ea0c7
#
_cell.length_a   1.000
_cell.length_b   1.000
_cell.length_c   1.000
_cell.angle_alpha   90.00
_cell.angle_beta   90.00
_cell.angle_gamma   90.00
#
_symmetry.space_group_name_H-M   'P 1'
#
loop_
_entity.id
_entity.type
_entity.pdbx_description
1 polymer ?
#
loop_
_entity_poly.entity_id
_entity_poly.type
_entity_poly.pdbx_seq_one_letter_code
_entity_poly.pdbx_strand_id
1 'polypeptide(L)'
;MTVKFGYTILYVPDVRATIAFYETAFGLALRFLHESNLYAEMETGATTLAFAGEEMAEMNGLAIRPLRAGDLAQAVEIALICDDPQSSWDRAVAAGASPLSPPTAKPWGQIVGYVRDLNGSLVELCSDMTAIA
;
A
#
# COMPACT_ATOMS: atom_id res chain seq x y z
N MET A 1 1.60 -31.70 2.29
CA MET A 1 1.02 -30.45 1.70
C MET A 1 1.57 -29.24 2.43
N THR A 2 1.97 -28.22 1.70
CA THR A 2 2.51 -27.01 2.27
C THR A 2 1.65 -25.79 1.89
N VAL A 3 1.69 -24.78 2.76
CA VAL A 3 1.04 -23.49 2.53
C VAL A 3 2.12 -22.40 2.62
N LYS A 4 2.12 -21.47 1.68
CA LYS A 4 3.02 -20.32 1.77
C LYS A 4 2.25 -19.03 1.49
N PHE A 5 2.68 -17.96 2.13
CA PHE A 5 2.12 -16.63 1.88
C PHE A 5 2.55 -16.15 0.49
N GLY A 6 1.59 -15.76 -0.36
CA GLY A 6 1.90 -15.38 -1.72
C GLY A 6 1.67 -13.89 -2.02
N TYR A 7 0.51 -13.39 -1.65
CA TYR A 7 0.09 -12.05 -2.06
C TYR A 7 -0.70 -11.36 -0.97
N THR A 8 -0.56 -10.03 -0.87
CA THR A 8 -1.54 -9.16 -0.23
C THR A 8 -2.29 -8.47 -1.35
N ILE A 9 -3.60 -8.67 -1.42
CA ILE A 9 -4.43 -8.12 -2.49
C ILE A 9 -5.40 -7.12 -1.90
N LEU A 10 -5.35 -5.88 -2.38
CA LEU A 10 -6.32 -4.85 -2.02
C LEU A 10 -7.36 -4.77 -3.13
N TYR A 11 -8.64 -4.87 -2.77
CA TYR A 11 -9.73 -4.59 -3.70
C TYR A 11 -9.92 -3.08 -3.74
N VAL A 12 -9.86 -2.52 -4.96
CA VAL A 12 -9.84 -1.07 -5.17
C VAL A 12 -10.86 -0.66 -6.22
N PRO A 13 -11.35 0.59 -6.16
CA PRO A 13 -12.32 1.08 -7.14
C PRO A 13 -11.76 1.15 -8.56
N ASP A 14 -10.48 1.52 -8.70
CA ASP A 14 -9.82 1.74 -9.98
C ASP A 14 -8.39 1.24 -9.91
N VAL A 15 -8.12 0.10 -10.55
CA VAL A 15 -6.81 -0.54 -10.52
C VAL A 15 -5.73 0.36 -11.14
N ARG A 16 -6.03 0.96 -12.30
CA ARG A 16 -5.03 1.78 -13.00
C ARG A 16 -4.69 3.05 -12.23
N ALA A 17 -5.68 3.70 -11.64
CA ALA A 17 -5.46 4.88 -10.80
C ALA A 17 -4.62 4.52 -9.57
N THR A 18 -4.86 3.35 -8.99
CA THR A 18 -4.09 2.87 -7.83
C THR A 18 -2.63 2.59 -8.21
N ILE A 19 -2.39 1.95 -9.35
CA ILE A 19 -1.03 1.74 -9.87
C ILE A 19 -0.30 3.08 -10.01
N ALA A 20 -0.92 4.03 -10.71
CA ALA A 20 -0.32 5.35 -10.96
C ALA A 20 0.02 6.07 -9.65
N PHE A 21 -0.87 5.98 -8.67
CA PHE A 21 -0.64 6.57 -7.36
C PHE A 21 0.57 5.93 -6.66
N TYR A 22 0.63 4.60 -6.62
CA TYR A 22 1.74 3.89 -5.95
C TYR A 22 3.07 4.11 -6.65
N GLU A 23 3.07 4.25 -7.97
CA GLU A 23 4.28 4.63 -8.71
C GLU A 23 4.75 6.03 -8.33
N THR A 24 3.85 7.00 -8.32
CA THR A 24 4.21 8.41 -8.07
C THR A 24 4.49 8.68 -6.60
N ALA A 25 3.63 8.20 -5.71
CA ALA A 25 3.73 8.50 -4.28
C ALA A 25 4.84 7.73 -3.60
N PHE A 26 5.03 6.47 -3.96
CA PHE A 26 5.94 5.57 -3.25
C PHE A 26 7.09 5.07 -4.11
N GLY A 27 7.12 5.37 -5.40
CA GLY A 27 8.20 4.96 -6.26
C GLY A 27 8.25 3.47 -6.57
N LEU A 28 7.15 2.77 -6.36
CA LEU A 28 7.07 1.35 -6.68
C LEU A 28 6.85 1.16 -8.18
N ALA A 29 7.43 0.09 -8.74
CA ALA A 29 7.28 -0.22 -10.15
C ALA A 29 6.17 -1.24 -10.37
N LEU A 30 5.48 -1.13 -11.50
CA LEU A 30 4.50 -2.13 -11.93
C LEU A 30 5.24 -3.39 -12.41
N ARG A 31 4.80 -4.54 -11.92
CA ARG A 31 5.30 -5.84 -12.39
C ARG A 31 4.41 -6.39 -13.50
N PHE A 32 3.09 -6.33 -13.31
CA PHE A 32 2.14 -6.97 -14.19
C PHE A 32 0.77 -6.29 -14.09
N LEU A 33 0.15 -6.03 -15.22
CA LEU A 33 -1.24 -5.59 -15.31
C LEU A 33 -1.96 -6.52 -16.28
N HIS A 34 -3.01 -7.20 -15.78
CA HIS A 34 -3.82 -8.07 -16.61
C HIS A 34 -4.57 -7.25 -17.68
N GLU A 35 -4.79 -7.84 -18.85
CA GLU A 35 -5.45 -7.15 -19.97
C GLU A 35 -6.87 -6.66 -19.64
N SER A 36 -7.54 -7.28 -18.67
CA SER A 36 -8.86 -6.84 -18.19
C SER A 36 -8.81 -5.50 -17.45
N ASN A 37 -7.63 -5.06 -17.01
CA ASN A 37 -7.43 -3.92 -16.10
C ASN A 37 -8.04 -4.12 -14.72
N LEU A 38 -8.33 -5.36 -14.34
CA LEU A 38 -8.97 -5.68 -13.05
C LEU A 38 -8.01 -6.35 -12.07
N TYR A 39 -6.75 -6.59 -12.44
CA TYR A 39 -5.76 -7.17 -11.55
C TYR A 39 -4.36 -6.71 -11.94
N ALA A 40 -3.59 -6.32 -10.95
CA ALA A 40 -2.20 -5.91 -11.15
C ALA A 40 -1.33 -6.29 -9.95
N GLU A 41 -0.04 -6.53 -10.22
CA GLU A 41 0.97 -6.76 -9.20
C GLU A 41 2.06 -5.71 -9.29
N MET A 42 2.40 -5.14 -8.15
CA MET A 42 3.55 -4.22 -8.06
C MET A 42 4.82 -5.03 -7.82
N GLU A 43 5.96 -4.49 -8.27
CA GLU A 43 7.26 -5.12 -8.03
C GLU A 43 7.72 -4.80 -6.62
N THR A 44 7.42 -5.69 -5.68
CA THR A 44 7.69 -5.50 -4.26
C THR A 44 8.50 -6.64 -3.65
N GLY A 45 9.25 -7.37 -4.50
CA GLY A 45 10.12 -8.46 -4.03
C GLY A 45 9.33 -9.74 -3.75
N ALA A 46 9.74 -10.47 -2.71
CA ALA A 46 9.15 -11.76 -2.38
C ALA A 46 7.73 -11.66 -1.82
N THR A 47 7.39 -10.54 -1.21
CA THR A 47 6.05 -10.27 -0.71
C THR A 47 5.33 -9.38 -1.73
N THR A 48 4.38 -9.96 -2.46
CA THR A 48 3.72 -9.26 -3.56
C THR A 48 2.55 -8.44 -3.07
N LEU A 49 2.58 -7.14 -3.37
CA LEU A 49 1.43 -6.25 -3.23
C LEU A 49 0.68 -6.23 -4.55
N ALA A 50 -0.61 -6.55 -4.51
CA ALA A 50 -1.45 -6.61 -5.68
C ALA A 50 -2.73 -5.79 -5.50
N PHE A 51 -3.31 -5.35 -6.62
CA PHE A 51 -4.57 -4.62 -6.64
C PHE A 51 -5.55 -5.37 -7.54
N ALA A 52 -6.75 -5.59 -7.03
CA ALA A 52 -7.85 -6.17 -7.81
C ALA A 52 -9.01 -5.17 -7.83
N GLY A 53 -9.71 -5.10 -8.96
CA GLY A 53 -10.91 -4.28 -9.04
C GLY A 53 -12.01 -4.83 -8.13
N GLU A 54 -12.84 -3.96 -7.59
CA GLU A 54 -13.97 -4.39 -6.75
C GLU A 54 -14.87 -5.38 -7.47
N GLU A 55 -14.97 -5.28 -8.80
CA GLU A 55 -15.71 -6.21 -9.63
C GLU A 55 -15.22 -7.65 -9.46
N MET A 56 -13.92 -7.83 -9.20
CA MET A 56 -13.35 -9.17 -8.97
C MET A 56 -13.87 -9.79 -7.69
N ALA A 57 -14.07 -8.98 -6.64
CA ALA A 57 -14.67 -9.48 -5.40
C ALA A 57 -16.10 -10.00 -5.68
N GLU A 58 -16.88 -9.23 -6.42
CA GLU A 58 -18.24 -9.61 -6.78
C GLU A 58 -18.25 -10.88 -7.64
N MET A 59 -17.39 -10.95 -8.64
CA MET A 59 -17.28 -12.14 -9.52
C MET A 59 -16.90 -13.39 -8.73
N ASN A 60 -16.13 -13.24 -7.66
CA ASN A 60 -15.72 -14.35 -6.79
C ASN A 60 -16.70 -14.63 -5.67
N GLY A 61 -17.86 -13.97 -5.66
CA GLY A 61 -18.87 -14.18 -4.64
C GLY A 61 -18.51 -13.66 -3.25
N LEU A 62 -17.61 -12.68 -3.18
CA LEU A 62 -17.14 -12.14 -1.92
C LEU A 62 -17.91 -10.88 -1.56
N ALA A 63 -18.43 -10.81 -0.33
CA ALA A 63 -19.01 -9.60 0.23
C ALA A 63 -17.92 -8.85 1.00
N ILE A 64 -17.63 -7.63 0.59
CA ILE A 64 -16.60 -6.80 1.21
C ILE A 64 -17.15 -5.43 1.57
N ARG A 65 -16.53 -4.79 2.56
CA ARG A 65 -16.71 -3.36 2.77
C ARG A 65 -15.63 -2.66 1.94
N PRO A 66 -16.02 -1.92 0.89
CA PRO A 66 -15.04 -1.34 -0.03
C PRO A 66 -14.16 -0.28 0.64
N LEU A 67 -12.93 -0.15 0.14
CA LEU A 67 -12.01 0.91 0.56
C LEU A 67 -12.53 2.24 0.01
N ARG A 68 -12.71 3.23 0.90
CA ARG A 68 -13.10 4.59 0.52
C ARG A 68 -12.32 5.60 1.34
N ALA A 69 -11.81 6.61 0.66
CA ALA A 69 -10.99 7.64 1.31
C ALA A 69 -11.76 8.43 2.39
N GLY A 70 -13.09 8.53 2.25
CA GLY A 70 -13.91 9.25 3.21
C GLY A 70 -14.28 8.45 4.45
N ASP A 71 -14.01 7.15 4.45
CA ASP A 71 -14.36 6.27 5.58
C ASP A 71 -13.20 6.19 6.58
N LEU A 72 -13.52 5.72 7.79
CA LEU A 72 -12.48 5.33 8.74
C LEU A 72 -11.61 4.24 8.11
N ALA A 73 -10.30 4.33 8.30
CA ALA A 73 -9.37 3.36 7.75
C ALA A 73 -9.64 1.96 8.28
N GLN A 74 -9.47 0.95 7.44
CA GLN A 74 -9.59 -0.43 7.85
C GLN A 74 -8.39 -0.84 8.72
N ALA A 75 -8.57 -1.88 9.53
CA ALA A 75 -7.60 -2.31 10.53
C ALA A 75 -6.47 -3.15 9.92
N VAL A 76 -5.85 -2.64 8.88
CA VAL A 76 -4.72 -3.26 8.17
C VAL A 76 -3.88 -2.14 7.59
N GLU A 77 -2.58 -2.37 7.48
CA GLU A 77 -1.70 -1.39 6.86
C GLU A 77 -0.68 -2.05 5.94
N ILE A 78 -0.23 -1.26 4.97
CA ILE A 78 0.90 -1.61 4.11
C ILE A 78 2.12 -0.89 4.68
N ALA A 79 3.14 -1.62 5.10
CA ALA A 79 4.36 -1.03 5.63
C ALA A 79 5.45 -1.09 4.55
N LEU A 80 5.98 0.07 4.18
CA LEU A 80 7.03 0.22 3.20
C LEU A 80 8.32 0.66 3.90
N ILE A 81 9.37 -0.13 3.73
CA ILE A 81 10.68 0.18 4.31
C ILE A 81 11.39 1.17 3.40
N CYS A 82 11.84 2.28 3.95
CA CYS A 82 12.47 3.38 3.23
C CYS A 82 13.85 3.67 3.81
N ASP A 83 14.80 4.03 2.94
CA ASP A 83 16.12 4.49 3.40
C ASP A 83 16.02 5.82 4.14
N ASP A 84 15.11 6.69 3.69
CA ASP A 84 14.86 8.00 4.29
C ASP A 84 13.33 8.19 4.43
N PRO A 85 12.75 7.79 5.58
CA PRO A 85 11.31 7.91 5.78
C PRO A 85 10.76 9.32 5.65
N GLN A 86 11.51 10.34 6.08
CA GLN A 86 11.03 11.72 5.96
C GLN A 86 10.89 12.14 4.49
N SER A 87 11.89 11.84 3.68
CA SER A 87 11.86 12.16 2.25
C SER A 87 10.74 11.39 1.54
N SER A 88 10.56 10.12 1.87
CA SER A 88 9.50 9.29 1.29
C SER A 88 8.11 9.77 1.70
N TRP A 89 7.96 10.19 2.97
CA TRP A 89 6.70 10.75 3.47
C TRP A 89 6.36 12.06 2.77
N ASP A 90 7.35 12.95 2.62
CA ASP A 90 7.15 14.23 1.93
C ASP A 90 6.73 14.01 0.48
N ARG A 91 7.36 13.05 -0.20
CA ARG A 91 7.02 12.70 -1.58
C ARG A 91 5.59 12.17 -1.68
N ALA A 92 5.21 11.30 -0.77
CA ALA A 92 3.86 10.71 -0.75
C ALA A 92 2.79 11.79 -0.58
N VAL A 93 3.00 12.71 0.37
CA VAL A 93 2.07 13.81 0.62
C VAL A 93 1.98 14.73 -0.60
N ALA A 94 3.12 15.05 -1.21
CA ALA A 94 3.15 15.89 -2.41
C ALA A 94 2.39 15.23 -3.58
N ALA A 95 2.36 13.90 -3.64
CA ALA A 95 1.66 13.14 -4.67
C ALA A 95 0.16 12.94 -4.37
N GLY A 96 -0.32 13.42 -3.23
CA GLY A 96 -1.74 13.37 -2.87
C GLY A 96 -2.11 12.38 -1.77
N ALA A 97 -1.16 11.72 -1.12
CA ALA A 97 -1.45 10.91 0.06
C ALA A 97 -1.95 11.82 1.19
N SER A 98 -2.90 11.33 1.98
CA SER A 98 -3.40 12.07 3.12
C SER A 98 -2.47 11.90 4.32
N PRO A 99 -1.85 12.97 4.83
CA PRO A 99 -0.93 12.85 5.96
C PRO A 99 -1.67 12.50 7.23
N LEU A 100 -1.13 11.55 8.00
CA LEU A 100 -1.65 11.20 9.32
C LEU A 100 -0.66 11.57 10.42
N SER A 101 0.58 11.10 10.30
CA SER A 101 1.61 11.32 11.30
C SER A 101 2.95 11.40 10.59
N PRO A 102 3.69 12.51 10.73
CA PRO A 102 5.01 12.61 10.13
C PRO A 102 5.98 11.61 10.77
N PRO A 103 7.05 11.24 10.07
CA PRO A 103 8.03 10.30 10.61
C PRO A 103 8.60 10.76 11.93
N THR A 104 8.53 9.89 12.94
CA THR A 104 9.07 10.12 14.28
C THR A 104 9.76 8.86 14.78
N ALA A 105 10.76 9.06 15.65
CA ALA A 105 11.44 7.94 16.29
C ALA A 105 10.50 7.27 17.30
N LYS A 106 10.44 5.95 17.22
CA LYS A 106 9.66 5.14 18.16
C LYS A 106 10.54 4.64 19.30
N PRO A 107 9.95 4.21 20.44
CA PRO A 107 10.75 3.73 21.57
C PRO A 107 11.72 2.60 21.25
N TRP A 108 11.42 1.79 20.22
CA TRP A 108 12.28 0.72 19.76
C TRP A 108 13.34 1.18 18.75
N GLY A 109 13.43 2.50 18.45
CA GLY A 109 14.48 3.11 17.62
C GLY A 109 14.13 3.26 16.14
N GLN A 110 13.08 2.62 15.67
CA GLN A 110 12.63 2.72 14.29
C GLN A 110 11.99 4.09 14.05
N ILE A 111 12.19 4.65 12.86
CA ILE A 111 11.52 5.88 12.44
C ILE A 111 10.28 5.47 11.64
N VAL A 112 9.11 5.97 12.01
CA VAL A 112 7.83 5.56 11.44
C VAL A 112 6.95 6.77 11.18
N GLY A 113 6.41 6.85 9.95
CA GLY A 113 5.41 7.83 9.57
C GLY A 113 4.22 7.15 8.91
N TYR A 114 3.08 7.82 8.86
CA TYR A 114 1.85 7.27 8.31
C TYR A 114 1.17 8.24 7.36
N VAL A 115 0.63 7.67 6.30
CA VAL A 115 -0.26 8.36 5.36
C VAL A 115 -1.44 7.43 5.04
N ARG A 116 -2.45 7.97 4.38
CA ARG A 116 -3.47 7.14 3.71
C ARG A 116 -3.29 7.29 2.21
N ASP A 117 -3.48 6.20 1.48
CA ASP A 117 -3.41 6.24 0.02
C ASP A 117 -4.70 6.86 -0.58
N LEU A 118 -4.80 6.87 -1.91
CA LEU A 118 -5.94 7.45 -2.61
C LEU A 118 -7.28 6.78 -2.25
N ASN A 119 -7.24 5.52 -1.82
CA ASN A 119 -8.44 4.74 -1.48
C ASN A 119 -8.69 4.73 0.02
N GLY A 120 -7.84 5.37 0.80
CA GLY A 120 -7.97 5.44 2.25
C GLY A 120 -7.25 4.33 3.01
N SER A 121 -6.45 3.50 2.35
CA SER A 121 -5.65 2.48 3.03
C SER A 121 -4.53 3.12 3.84
N LEU A 122 -4.26 2.55 5.02
CA LEU A 122 -3.12 2.95 5.83
C LEU A 122 -1.83 2.50 5.17
N VAL A 123 -0.87 3.42 5.06
CA VAL A 123 0.48 3.13 4.58
C VAL A 123 1.47 3.65 5.61
N GLU A 124 2.32 2.76 6.10
CA GLU A 124 3.42 3.10 6.98
C GLU A 124 4.69 3.28 6.14
N LEU A 125 5.41 4.37 6.40
CA LEU A 125 6.73 4.61 5.80
C LEU A 125 7.73 4.57 6.94
N CYS A 126 8.61 3.57 6.93
CA CYS A 126 9.44 3.29 8.10
C CYS A 126 10.88 2.94 7.71
N SER A 127 11.77 3.10 8.67
CA SER A 127 13.13 2.59 8.56
C SER A 127 13.14 1.08 8.80
N ASP A 128 14.19 0.41 8.35
CA ASP A 128 14.34 -1.02 8.53
C ASP A 128 14.55 -1.36 10.02
N MET A 129 13.83 -2.36 10.53
CA MET A 129 13.99 -2.84 11.90
C MET A 129 15.40 -3.35 12.17
N THR A 130 16.06 -3.94 11.19
CA THR A 130 17.41 -4.46 11.35
C THR A 130 18.44 -3.37 11.62
N ALA A 131 18.14 -2.11 11.26
CA ALA A 131 19.04 -0.98 11.47
C ALA A 131 19.19 -0.59 12.95
N ILE A 132 18.33 -1.11 13.83
CA ILE A 132 18.32 -0.78 15.26
C ILE A 132 18.85 -1.91 16.15
N ALA A 133 19.31 -2.99 15.54
CA ALA A 133 19.85 -4.13 16.27
C ALA A 133 21.16 -3.82 17.00
#